data_ca4c1e97cea6695612e4839883dd778b
#
_entry.id   ca4c1e97cea6695612e4839883dd778b
#
_cell.length_a   1.000
_cell.length_b   1.000
_cell.length_c   1.000
_cell.angle_alpha   90.00
_cell.angle_beta   90.00
_cell.angle_gamma   90.00
#
_symmetry.space_group_name_H-M   'P 1'
#
loop_
_entity.id
_entity.type
_entity.pdbx_description
1 polymer ?
#
loop_
_entity_poly.entity_id
_entity_poly.type
_entity_poly.pdbx_seq_one_letter_code
_entity_poly.pdbx_strand_id
1 'polypeptide(L)'
;ADTFPQTLALLETRARPLGIKLEIADSNKFNPEKNYFGAFFQYPGLSGNIGDIEPIIQLCKEHEIKVAVAADILSLALLKSPGEMGADVVVGSTQRFGIPLGYGGPHAAYFATKEEFKRNLPGRIIGVSIDENGNRALRMALQTREQHIKRDRATSNICTAQVLLAVMAGMYAVYHGPDGLKEIANKIHSNACILEENLNLLGFKTPNKSFFDTILVECNSKLIKGKALEKEVNFHYPSDGLVSISINETTTTNAVSYTHLRAHETS
;
A
#
# COMPACT_ATOMS: atom_id res chain seq x y z
N ALA A 1 -4.24 13.10 -5.55
CA ALA A 1 -3.19 13.84 -4.84
C ALA A 1 -2.79 13.18 -3.51
N ASP A 2 -3.60 12.27 -2.96
CA ASP A 2 -3.35 11.61 -1.68
C ASP A 2 -2.46 10.35 -1.83
N THR A 3 -1.39 10.48 -2.63
CA THR A 3 -0.41 9.41 -2.90
C THR A 3 0.88 9.71 -2.14
N PHE A 4 1.58 8.67 -1.68
CA PHE A 4 2.85 8.84 -0.97
C PHE A 4 3.88 9.60 -1.81
N PRO A 5 4.60 10.58 -1.22
CA PRO A 5 5.61 11.36 -1.94
C PRO A 5 6.68 10.50 -2.61
N GLN A 6 7.09 9.42 -1.96
CA GLN A 6 8.08 8.48 -2.50
C GLN A 6 7.55 7.77 -3.76
N THR A 7 6.27 7.42 -3.77
CA THR A 7 5.61 6.81 -4.93
C THR A 7 5.51 7.80 -6.08
N LEU A 8 5.16 9.06 -5.80
CA LEU A 8 5.11 10.12 -6.81
C LEU A 8 6.48 10.38 -7.42
N ALA A 9 7.53 10.49 -6.61
CA ALA A 9 8.90 10.66 -7.07
C ALA A 9 9.37 9.49 -7.95
N LEU A 10 8.99 8.26 -7.59
CA LEU A 10 9.29 7.07 -8.38
C LEU A 10 8.55 7.08 -9.72
N LEU A 11 7.25 7.40 -9.73
CA LEU A 11 6.46 7.53 -10.93
C LEU A 11 7.05 8.58 -11.89
N GLU A 12 7.43 9.75 -11.37
CA GLU A 12 8.07 10.81 -12.15
C GLU A 12 9.41 10.35 -12.74
N THR A 13 10.25 9.71 -11.92
CA THR A 13 11.55 9.19 -12.36
C THR A 13 11.39 8.16 -13.47
N ARG A 14 10.37 7.31 -13.42
CA ARG A 14 10.11 6.29 -14.43
C ARG A 14 9.40 6.83 -15.67
N ALA A 15 8.56 7.83 -15.51
CA ALA A 15 7.82 8.45 -16.61
C ALA A 15 8.72 9.31 -17.53
N ARG A 16 9.66 10.05 -16.93
CA ARG A 16 10.51 11.01 -17.64
C ARG A 16 11.28 10.41 -18.83
N PRO A 17 12.02 9.31 -18.71
CA PRO A 17 12.77 8.74 -19.84
C PRO A 17 11.87 8.20 -20.95
N LEU A 18 10.61 7.93 -20.65
CA LEU A 18 9.62 7.45 -21.62
C LEU A 18 8.81 8.58 -22.27
N GLY A 19 9.10 9.84 -21.92
CA GLY A 19 8.33 10.99 -22.38
C GLY A 19 6.89 11.03 -21.89
N ILE A 20 6.56 10.28 -20.83
CA ILE A 20 5.22 10.23 -20.24
C ILE A 20 5.03 11.46 -19.36
N LYS A 21 3.97 12.20 -19.62
CA LYS A 21 3.55 13.34 -18.79
C LYS A 21 2.72 12.86 -17.60
N LEU A 22 3.18 13.17 -16.39
CA LEU A 22 2.45 12.89 -15.16
C LEU A 22 1.64 14.13 -14.76
N GLU A 23 0.34 13.94 -14.52
CA GLU A 23 -0.55 14.94 -13.93
C GLU A 23 -0.95 14.49 -12.54
N ILE A 24 -0.66 15.31 -11.52
CA ILE A 24 -1.05 15.06 -10.13
C ILE A 24 -2.26 15.92 -9.84
N ALA A 25 -3.40 15.26 -9.58
CA ALA A 25 -4.67 15.95 -9.35
C ALA A 25 -5.43 15.34 -8.17
N ASP A 26 -6.36 16.10 -7.63
CA ASP A 26 -7.38 15.58 -6.73
C ASP A 26 -8.34 14.69 -7.52
N SER A 27 -8.73 13.55 -6.94
CA SER A 27 -9.67 12.61 -7.56
C SER A 27 -11.00 13.28 -7.93
N ASN A 28 -11.47 14.23 -7.13
CA ASN A 28 -12.68 15.00 -7.40
C ASN A 28 -12.58 15.95 -8.62
N LYS A 29 -11.36 16.19 -9.12
CA LYS A 29 -11.07 17.03 -10.29
C LYS A 29 -10.68 16.21 -11.51
N PHE A 30 -10.83 14.90 -11.43
CA PHE A 30 -10.50 14.01 -12.55
C PHE A 30 -11.42 14.31 -13.72
N ASN A 31 -10.81 14.55 -14.89
CA ASN A 31 -11.55 14.76 -16.14
C ASN A 31 -11.09 13.70 -17.16
N PRO A 32 -11.90 12.68 -17.44
CA PRO A 32 -11.54 11.59 -18.34
C PRO A 32 -11.35 12.02 -19.80
N GLU A 33 -11.91 13.16 -20.21
CA GLU A 33 -11.79 13.70 -21.58
C GLU A 33 -10.38 14.17 -21.95
N LYS A 34 -9.46 14.25 -20.98
CA LYS A 34 -8.07 14.69 -21.21
C LYS A 34 -7.15 13.66 -21.88
N ASN A 35 -7.68 12.58 -22.42
CA ASN A 35 -6.94 11.56 -23.15
C ASN A 35 -5.77 10.93 -22.32
N TYR A 36 -6.07 10.49 -21.13
CA TYR A 36 -5.15 9.71 -20.33
C TYR A 36 -5.07 8.26 -20.82
N PHE A 37 -3.88 7.66 -20.83
CA PHE A 37 -3.75 6.22 -21.06
C PHE A 37 -3.84 5.39 -19.77
N GLY A 38 -3.62 6.02 -18.61
CA GLY A 38 -3.67 5.36 -17.31
C GLY A 38 -3.86 6.30 -16.16
N ALA A 39 -4.42 5.77 -15.08
CA ALA A 39 -4.62 6.44 -13.79
C ALA A 39 -4.00 5.60 -12.67
N PHE A 40 -3.46 6.27 -11.65
CA PHE A 40 -2.85 5.64 -10.49
C PHE A 40 -3.48 6.18 -9.21
N PHE A 41 -3.85 5.26 -8.30
CA PHE A 41 -4.43 5.59 -7.00
C PHE A 41 -3.65 4.93 -5.87
N GLN A 42 -3.67 5.55 -4.69
CA GLN A 42 -3.18 5.02 -3.42
C GLN A 42 -4.38 4.65 -2.54
N TYR A 43 -4.37 3.46 -1.90
CA TYR A 43 -5.49 2.94 -1.12
C TYR A 43 -5.02 2.10 0.08
N PRO A 44 -5.23 2.54 1.34
CA PRO A 44 -5.64 3.90 1.74
C PRO A 44 -4.66 4.97 1.28
N GLY A 45 -5.08 6.24 1.31
CA GLY A 45 -4.25 7.39 0.93
C GLY A 45 -3.18 7.74 1.98
N LEU A 46 -2.28 8.67 1.63
CA LEU A 46 -1.26 9.21 2.54
C LEU A 46 -1.85 9.82 3.82
N SER A 47 -3.00 10.47 3.69
CA SER A 47 -3.74 11.05 4.82
C SER A 47 -4.35 10.00 5.75
N GLY A 48 -4.29 8.73 5.40
CA GLY A 48 -5.00 7.64 6.05
C GLY A 48 -6.45 7.48 5.59
N ASN A 49 -6.98 8.40 4.78
CA ASN A 49 -8.36 8.29 4.30
C ASN A 49 -8.55 7.09 3.36
N ILE A 50 -9.65 6.40 3.57
CA ILE A 50 -10.17 5.40 2.63
C ILE A 50 -11.03 6.15 1.62
N GLY A 51 -10.47 6.42 0.45
CA GLY A 51 -11.20 7.08 -0.64
C GLY A 51 -12.19 6.13 -1.30
N ASP A 52 -13.35 6.65 -1.68
CA ASP A 52 -14.25 5.94 -2.58
C ASP A 52 -13.72 6.04 -4.02
N ILE A 53 -12.82 5.09 -4.36
CA ILE A 53 -12.16 5.06 -5.67
C ILE A 53 -12.93 4.26 -6.70
N GLU A 54 -13.93 3.48 -6.31
CA GLU A 54 -14.67 2.60 -7.22
C GLU A 54 -15.39 3.36 -8.33
N PRO A 55 -16.14 4.47 -8.09
CA PRO A 55 -16.78 5.22 -9.15
C PRO A 55 -15.79 5.77 -10.17
N ILE A 56 -14.60 6.19 -9.70
CA ILE A 56 -13.57 6.73 -10.60
C ILE A 56 -12.92 5.61 -11.42
N ILE A 57 -12.73 4.42 -10.84
CA ILE A 57 -12.26 3.24 -11.57
C ILE A 57 -13.27 2.88 -12.69
N GLN A 58 -14.56 2.90 -12.41
CA GLN A 58 -15.59 2.63 -13.43
C GLN A 58 -15.57 3.69 -14.54
N LEU A 59 -15.46 4.97 -14.17
CA LEU A 59 -15.33 6.05 -15.13
C LEU A 59 -14.08 5.91 -16.01
N CYS A 60 -12.93 5.56 -15.42
CA CYS A 60 -11.72 5.25 -16.18
C CYS A 60 -11.95 4.13 -17.20
N LYS A 61 -12.65 3.08 -16.79
CA LYS A 61 -12.96 1.93 -17.64
C LYS A 61 -13.85 2.30 -18.83
N GLU A 62 -14.85 3.15 -18.62
CA GLU A 62 -15.72 3.67 -19.69
C GLU A 62 -14.96 4.45 -20.76
N HIS A 63 -13.84 5.09 -20.37
CA HIS A 63 -12.96 5.86 -21.24
C HIS A 63 -11.67 5.09 -21.64
N GLU A 64 -11.64 3.76 -21.47
CA GLU A 64 -10.50 2.89 -21.81
C GLU A 64 -9.17 3.26 -21.10
N ILE A 65 -9.24 4.02 -20.00
CA ILE A 65 -8.11 4.42 -19.19
C ILE A 65 -7.73 3.25 -18.25
N LYS A 66 -6.50 2.75 -18.32
CA LYS A 66 -6.03 1.66 -17.47
C LYS A 66 -5.78 2.14 -16.06
N VAL A 67 -6.16 1.33 -15.07
CA VAL A 67 -6.09 1.71 -13.66
C VAL A 67 -5.13 0.82 -12.89
N ALA A 68 -4.14 1.47 -12.26
CA ALA A 68 -3.25 0.86 -11.29
C ALA A 68 -3.54 1.42 -9.88
N VAL A 69 -3.57 0.54 -8.88
CA VAL A 69 -3.76 0.93 -7.48
C VAL A 69 -2.62 0.40 -6.63
N ALA A 70 -1.98 1.28 -5.86
CA ALA A 70 -1.11 0.85 -4.78
C ALA A 70 -1.95 0.67 -3.52
N ALA A 71 -1.95 -0.54 -2.96
CA ALA A 71 -2.80 -0.86 -1.82
C ALA A 71 -2.01 -1.49 -0.67
N ASP A 72 -2.41 -1.19 0.57
CA ASP A 72 -1.92 -1.91 1.74
C ASP A 72 -2.60 -3.29 1.80
N ILE A 73 -1.79 -4.34 1.70
CA ILE A 73 -2.28 -5.72 1.63
C ILE A 73 -3.09 -6.12 2.88
N LEU A 74 -2.75 -5.62 4.06
CA LEU A 74 -3.45 -5.98 5.30
C LEU A 74 -4.81 -5.28 5.41
N SER A 75 -4.91 -4.04 4.93
CA SER A 75 -6.18 -3.33 4.88
C SER A 75 -7.22 -4.05 4.03
N LEU A 76 -6.79 -4.77 2.99
CA LEU A 76 -7.66 -5.57 2.12
C LEU A 76 -8.29 -6.79 2.81
N ALA A 77 -7.85 -7.14 4.02
CA ALA A 77 -8.57 -8.14 4.83
C ALA A 77 -9.94 -7.63 5.31
N LEU A 78 -10.14 -6.32 5.38
CA LEU A 78 -11.38 -5.66 5.83
C LEU A 78 -12.05 -4.84 4.73
N LEU A 79 -11.28 -4.31 3.78
CA LEU A 79 -11.76 -3.41 2.74
C LEU A 79 -12.01 -4.18 1.44
N LYS A 80 -12.93 -3.68 0.61
CA LYS A 80 -13.13 -4.15 -0.74
C LYS A 80 -11.84 -4.02 -1.55
N SER A 81 -11.44 -5.07 -2.23
CA SER A 81 -10.20 -5.05 -3.00
C SER A 81 -10.31 -4.19 -4.26
N PRO A 82 -9.25 -3.48 -4.68
CA PRO A 82 -9.28 -2.72 -5.91
C PRO A 82 -9.52 -3.58 -7.16
N GLY A 83 -9.14 -4.86 -7.13
CA GLY A 83 -9.45 -5.82 -8.20
C GLY A 83 -10.96 -6.04 -8.36
N GLU A 84 -11.71 -6.19 -7.25
CA GLU A 84 -13.18 -6.27 -7.26
C GLU A 84 -13.84 -4.96 -7.69
N MET A 85 -13.22 -3.83 -7.42
CA MET A 85 -13.64 -2.52 -7.93
C MET A 85 -13.40 -2.35 -9.44
N GLY A 86 -12.61 -3.26 -10.07
CA GLY A 86 -12.33 -3.27 -11.49
C GLY A 86 -10.96 -2.75 -11.91
N ALA A 87 -10.05 -2.45 -10.97
CA ALA A 87 -8.67 -2.07 -11.29
C ALA A 87 -7.97 -3.10 -12.18
N ASP A 88 -7.08 -2.65 -13.05
CA ASP A 88 -6.33 -3.50 -13.97
C ASP A 88 -5.09 -4.10 -13.30
N VAL A 89 -4.46 -3.32 -12.42
CA VAL A 89 -3.25 -3.71 -11.71
C VAL A 89 -3.35 -3.25 -10.25
N VAL A 90 -2.97 -4.11 -9.32
CA VAL A 90 -2.83 -3.79 -7.90
C VAL A 90 -1.44 -4.18 -7.44
N VAL A 91 -0.75 -3.25 -6.81
CA VAL A 91 0.62 -3.43 -6.30
C VAL A 91 0.71 -3.00 -4.85
N GLY A 92 1.68 -3.54 -4.14
CA GLY A 92 1.93 -3.11 -2.76
C GLY A 92 3.07 -3.88 -2.11
N SER A 93 3.48 -3.41 -0.93
CA SER A 93 4.44 -4.11 -0.10
C SER A 93 3.75 -5.27 0.64
N THR A 94 4.49 -6.36 0.86
CA THR A 94 4.06 -7.45 1.74
C THR A 94 4.62 -7.30 3.16
N GLN A 95 5.20 -6.15 3.50
CA GLN A 95 5.82 -5.92 4.81
C GLN A 95 4.86 -6.17 5.98
N ARG A 96 3.58 -5.85 5.80
CA ARG A 96 2.51 -6.08 6.79
C ARG A 96 2.27 -7.57 7.09
N PHE A 97 2.86 -8.47 6.32
CA PHE A 97 2.80 -9.91 6.53
C PHE A 97 4.08 -10.41 7.22
N GLY A 98 4.38 -9.85 8.40
CA GLY A 98 5.43 -10.30 9.28
C GLY A 98 6.87 -9.98 8.85
N ILE A 99 7.07 -9.07 7.88
CA ILE A 99 8.40 -8.67 7.44
C ILE A 99 8.93 -7.54 8.33
N PRO A 100 10.10 -7.69 8.97
CA PRO A 100 10.69 -6.65 9.80
C PRO A 100 11.09 -5.42 8.97
N LEU A 101 11.10 -4.25 9.61
CA LEU A 101 11.51 -2.99 8.96
C LEU A 101 12.96 -3.00 8.48
N GLY A 102 13.85 -3.73 9.17
CA GLY A 102 15.24 -3.97 8.77
C GLY A 102 16.03 -2.71 8.43
N TYR A 103 15.77 -1.60 9.13
CA TYR A 103 16.40 -0.29 8.88
C TYR A 103 16.23 0.22 7.43
N GLY A 104 15.08 -0.03 6.82
CA GLY A 104 14.84 0.25 5.41
C GLY A 104 15.42 -0.80 4.46
N GLY A 105 15.74 -1.98 4.98
CA GLY A 105 16.28 -3.12 4.22
C GLY A 105 15.32 -3.68 3.18
N PRO A 106 15.66 -4.81 2.57
CA PRO A 106 14.92 -5.32 1.43
C PRO A 106 13.46 -5.63 1.76
N HIS A 107 12.59 -5.41 0.81
CA HIS A 107 11.15 -5.68 0.89
C HIS A 107 10.76 -6.78 -0.07
N ALA A 108 9.69 -7.51 0.27
CA ALA A 108 8.90 -8.24 -0.71
C ALA A 108 7.66 -7.40 -1.08
N ALA A 109 7.14 -7.63 -2.26
CA ALA A 109 5.98 -6.93 -2.79
C ALA A 109 5.03 -7.94 -3.44
N TYR A 110 3.79 -7.53 -3.63
CA TYR A 110 2.84 -8.26 -4.44
C TYR A 110 2.49 -7.49 -5.70
N PHE A 111 2.11 -8.22 -6.71
CA PHE A 111 1.62 -7.71 -7.98
C PHE A 111 0.45 -8.58 -8.42
N ALA A 112 -0.73 -7.99 -8.49
CA ALA A 112 -1.94 -8.65 -8.97
C ALA A 112 -2.44 -7.95 -10.22
N THR A 113 -2.89 -8.71 -11.20
CA THR A 113 -3.40 -8.16 -12.47
C THR A 113 -4.37 -9.11 -13.15
N LYS A 114 -5.10 -8.61 -14.14
CA LYS A 114 -5.98 -9.40 -14.98
C LYS A 114 -5.20 -10.33 -15.90
N GLU A 115 -5.84 -11.42 -16.31
CA GLU A 115 -5.25 -12.46 -17.18
C GLU A 115 -4.69 -11.88 -18.50
N GLU A 116 -5.33 -10.87 -19.06
CA GLU A 116 -4.87 -10.21 -20.30
C GLU A 116 -3.46 -9.62 -20.20
N PHE A 117 -3.04 -9.21 -19.00
CA PHE A 117 -1.73 -8.58 -18.74
C PHE A 117 -0.62 -9.57 -18.33
N LYS A 118 -0.90 -10.87 -18.26
CA LYS A 118 0.08 -11.87 -17.78
C LYS A 118 1.43 -11.83 -18.52
N ARG A 119 1.43 -11.43 -19.79
CA ARG A 119 2.66 -11.30 -20.59
C ARG A 119 3.47 -10.04 -20.29
N ASN A 120 2.85 -9.06 -19.62
CA ASN A 120 3.45 -7.79 -19.25
C ASN A 120 3.96 -7.77 -17.80
N LEU A 121 3.67 -8.83 -17.02
CA LEU A 121 4.12 -8.94 -15.64
C LEU A 121 5.64 -8.82 -15.53
N PRO A 122 6.18 -8.00 -14.61
CA PRO A 122 7.58 -8.08 -14.24
C PRO A 122 7.85 -9.42 -13.51
N GLY A 123 9.07 -9.92 -13.61
CA GLY A 123 9.45 -11.15 -12.94
C GLY A 123 9.06 -12.42 -13.69
N ARG A 124 9.55 -13.53 -13.16
CA ARG A 124 9.33 -14.86 -13.72
C ARG A 124 8.02 -15.44 -13.22
N ILE A 125 7.37 -16.21 -14.08
CA ILE A 125 6.17 -16.96 -13.74
C ILE A 125 6.53 -18.45 -13.71
N ILE A 126 6.23 -19.10 -12.60
CA ILE A 126 6.43 -20.53 -12.42
C ILE A 126 5.06 -21.21 -12.53
N GLY A 127 4.97 -22.15 -13.45
CA GLY A 127 3.78 -22.99 -13.66
C GLY A 127 3.94 -24.37 -13.04
N VAL A 128 2.82 -25.00 -12.76
CA VAL A 128 2.77 -26.41 -12.34
C VAL A 128 2.63 -27.30 -13.57
N SER A 129 3.44 -28.33 -13.63
CA SER A 129 3.48 -29.34 -14.69
C SER A 129 3.63 -30.72 -14.05
N ILE A 130 3.88 -31.73 -14.87
CA ILE A 130 4.24 -33.10 -14.46
C ILE A 130 5.60 -33.46 -15.05
N ASP A 131 6.37 -34.27 -14.33
CA ASP A 131 7.61 -34.87 -14.83
C ASP A 131 7.33 -36.12 -15.66
N GLU A 132 8.38 -36.77 -16.16
CA GLU A 132 8.24 -38.01 -16.97
C GLU A 132 7.65 -39.21 -16.21
N ASN A 133 7.73 -39.17 -14.87
CA ASN A 133 7.17 -40.18 -13.97
C ASN A 133 5.74 -39.86 -13.51
N GLY A 134 5.15 -38.77 -14.01
CA GLY A 134 3.80 -38.33 -13.65
C GLY A 134 3.72 -37.54 -12.32
N ASN A 135 4.84 -37.24 -11.67
CA ASN A 135 4.85 -36.46 -10.44
C ASN A 135 4.70 -34.96 -10.72
N ARG A 136 4.15 -34.24 -9.74
CA ARG A 136 4.06 -32.76 -9.80
C ARG A 136 5.45 -32.16 -9.93
N ALA A 137 5.64 -31.34 -10.95
CA ALA A 137 6.88 -30.61 -11.19
C ALA A 137 6.61 -29.12 -11.42
N LEU A 138 7.57 -28.28 -11.05
CA LEU A 138 7.52 -26.84 -11.30
C LEU A 138 8.41 -26.50 -12.50
N ARG A 139 7.90 -25.63 -13.36
CA ARG A 139 8.67 -25.16 -14.52
C ARG A 139 8.41 -23.69 -14.78
N MET A 140 9.38 -23.02 -15.41
CA MET A 140 9.20 -21.65 -15.86
C MET A 140 8.14 -21.60 -16.97
N ALA A 141 7.11 -20.78 -16.76
CA ALA A 141 6.04 -20.54 -17.73
C ALA A 141 6.27 -19.24 -18.51
N LEU A 142 5.67 -19.13 -19.70
CA LEU A 142 5.76 -17.96 -20.56
C LEU A 142 7.21 -17.55 -20.88
N GLN A 143 8.06 -18.52 -21.16
CA GLN A 143 9.51 -18.35 -21.39
C GLN A 143 9.86 -17.34 -22.50
N THR A 144 8.93 -17.10 -23.44
CA THR A 144 9.15 -16.15 -24.56
C THR A 144 9.39 -14.72 -24.10
N ARG A 145 9.09 -14.34 -22.86
CA ARG A 145 9.39 -13.03 -22.29
C ARG A 145 10.70 -12.97 -21.51
N GLU A 146 11.42 -14.08 -21.39
CA GLU A 146 12.68 -14.17 -20.64
C GLU A 146 13.88 -13.72 -21.47
N GLN A 147 14.96 -13.30 -20.79
CA GLN A 147 16.18 -12.78 -21.41
C GLN A 147 16.86 -13.78 -22.34
N HIS A 148 16.85 -15.07 -22.04
CA HIS A 148 17.49 -16.07 -22.88
C HIS A 148 16.81 -16.26 -24.23
N ILE A 149 15.59 -15.74 -24.41
CA ILE A 149 14.84 -15.75 -25.68
C ILE A 149 14.77 -14.37 -26.28
N LYS A 150 14.22 -13.38 -25.55
CA LYS A 150 14.00 -12.02 -26.09
C LYS A 150 15.17 -11.07 -25.94
N ARG A 151 16.21 -11.45 -25.22
CA ARG A 151 17.41 -10.67 -24.98
C ARG A 151 17.05 -9.28 -24.38
N ASP A 152 17.45 -8.18 -25.04
CA ASP A 152 17.21 -6.79 -24.64
C ASP A 152 15.71 -6.40 -24.59
N ARG A 153 14.87 -7.13 -25.31
CA ARG A 153 13.41 -6.90 -25.34
C ARG A 153 12.65 -7.69 -24.28
N ALA A 154 13.35 -8.38 -23.40
CA ALA A 154 12.71 -9.18 -22.37
C ALA A 154 11.99 -8.28 -21.36
N THR A 155 10.77 -8.66 -20.97
CA THR A 155 10.01 -7.99 -19.89
C THR A 155 10.42 -8.48 -18.50
N SER A 156 11.07 -9.63 -18.41
CA SER A 156 11.57 -10.23 -17.17
C SER A 156 13.08 -10.01 -17.05
N ASN A 157 13.49 -8.86 -16.51
CA ASN A 157 14.89 -8.46 -16.34
C ASN A 157 15.29 -8.35 -14.86
N ILE A 158 14.67 -9.15 -13.98
CA ILE A 158 14.96 -9.13 -12.56
C ILE A 158 16.21 -9.95 -12.28
N CYS A 159 17.24 -9.30 -11.74
CA CYS A 159 18.50 -9.94 -11.36
C CYS A 159 18.36 -10.64 -10.00
N THR A 160 17.93 -9.92 -8.97
CA THR A 160 17.78 -10.41 -7.62
C THR A 160 16.34 -10.29 -7.17
N ALA A 161 15.77 -11.40 -6.71
CA ALA A 161 14.45 -11.42 -6.11
C ALA A 161 14.56 -11.56 -4.58
N GLN A 162 13.66 -10.92 -3.86
CA GLN A 162 13.59 -11.00 -2.39
C GLN A 162 12.83 -12.27 -1.98
N VAL A 163 13.34 -13.43 -2.38
CA VAL A 163 12.68 -14.74 -2.24
C VAL A 163 12.39 -15.08 -0.79
N LEU A 164 13.38 -14.91 0.11
CA LEU A 164 13.19 -15.22 1.53
C LEU A 164 12.06 -14.40 2.14
N LEU A 165 12.00 -13.11 1.87
CA LEU A 165 10.95 -12.23 2.37
C LEU A 165 9.58 -12.59 1.76
N ALA A 166 9.53 -12.95 0.49
CA ALA A 166 8.30 -13.42 -0.15
C ALA A 166 7.82 -14.74 0.49
N VAL A 167 8.74 -15.67 0.81
CA VAL A 167 8.41 -16.90 1.54
C VAL A 167 7.90 -16.58 2.94
N MET A 168 8.56 -15.68 3.68
CA MET A 168 8.11 -15.26 5.01
C MET A 168 6.69 -14.69 4.96
N ALA A 169 6.40 -13.79 4.03
CA ALA A 169 5.06 -13.22 3.85
C ALA A 169 4.02 -14.29 3.50
N GLY A 170 4.36 -15.22 2.62
CA GLY A 170 3.49 -16.35 2.28
C GLY A 170 3.23 -17.28 3.48
N MET A 171 4.26 -17.60 4.25
CA MET A 171 4.13 -18.44 5.45
C MET A 171 3.36 -17.72 6.57
N TYR A 172 3.51 -16.42 6.71
CA TYR A 172 2.68 -15.62 7.63
C TYR A 172 1.19 -15.75 7.29
N ALA A 173 0.85 -15.60 6.01
CA ALA A 173 -0.53 -15.76 5.55
C ALA A 173 -1.06 -17.19 5.77
N VAL A 174 -0.24 -18.21 5.51
CA VAL A 174 -0.60 -19.64 5.76
C VAL A 174 -0.79 -19.92 7.25
N TYR A 175 0.11 -19.39 8.10
CA TYR A 175 0.05 -19.60 9.55
C TYR A 175 -1.20 -18.99 10.18
N HIS A 176 -1.52 -17.75 9.84
CA HIS A 176 -2.67 -17.06 10.42
C HIS A 176 -4.00 -17.44 9.75
N GLY A 177 -3.97 -17.84 8.48
CA GLY A 177 -5.15 -18.09 7.69
C GLY A 177 -6.03 -16.85 7.49
N PRO A 178 -7.16 -16.99 6.81
CA PRO A 178 -8.03 -15.84 6.51
C PRO A 178 -8.62 -15.19 7.76
N ASP A 179 -9.00 -15.99 8.74
CA ASP A 179 -9.62 -15.48 9.98
C ASP A 179 -8.58 -14.77 10.87
N GLY A 180 -7.37 -15.33 11.01
CA GLY A 180 -6.29 -14.70 11.76
C GLY A 180 -5.83 -13.38 11.12
N LEU A 181 -5.76 -13.28 9.80
CA LEU A 181 -5.46 -12.02 9.11
C LEU A 181 -6.54 -10.95 9.36
N LYS A 182 -7.82 -11.35 9.34
CA LYS A 182 -8.93 -10.44 9.68
C LYS A 182 -8.87 -10.00 11.14
N GLU A 183 -8.55 -10.90 12.05
CA GLU A 183 -8.42 -10.61 13.49
C GLU A 183 -7.29 -9.58 13.71
N ILE A 184 -6.12 -9.78 13.09
CA ILE A 184 -5.00 -8.84 13.16
C ILE A 184 -5.42 -7.46 12.61
N ALA A 185 -6.06 -7.42 11.45
CA ALA A 185 -6.52 -6.18 10.84
C ALA A 185 -7.57 -5.47 11.70
N ASN A 186 -8.53 -6.21 12.26
CA ASN A 186 -9.55 -5.66 13.17
C ASN A 186 -8.94 -5.08 14.45
N LYS A 187 -7.95 -5.77 15.04
CA LYS A 187 -7.25 -5.27 16.23
C LYS A 187 -6.54 -3.95 15.96
N ILE A 188 -5.85 -3.85 14.82
CA ILE A 188 -5.19 -2.62 14.40
C ILE A 188 -6.20 -1.49 14.21
N HIS A 189 -7.27 -1.75 13.48
CA HIS A 189 -8.35 -0.79 13.25
C HIS A 189 -9.01 -0.34 14.55
N SER A 190 -9.32 -1.28 15.46
CA SER A 190 -9.89 -0.96 16.78
C SER A 190 -8.98 -0.06 17.61
N ASN A 191 -7.66 -0.33 17.61
CA ASN A 191 -6.70 0.54 18.29
C ASN A 191 -6.66 1.94 17.66
N ALA A 192 -6.78 2.04 16.35
CA ALA A 192 -6.85 3.32 15.66
C ALA A 192 -8.13 4.09 16.01
N CYS A 193 -9.29 3.43 16.08
CA CYS A 193 -10.54 4.04 16.53
C CYS A 193 -10.45 4.55 17.99
N ILE A 194 -9.89 3.76 18.89
CA ILE A 194 -9.67 4.17 20.29
C ILE A 194 -8.78 5.42 20.36
N LEU A 195 -7.72 5.45 19.56
CA LEU A 195 -6.83 6.63 19.50
C LEU A 195 -7.57 7.86 18.98
N GLU A 196 -8.34 7.70 17.91
CA GLU A 196 -9.10 8.79 17.27
C GLU A 196 -10.14 9.37 18.24
N GLU A 197 -10.94 8.52 18.90
CA GLU A 197 -11.92 8.92 19.91
C GLU A 197 -11.26 9.70 21.04
N ASN A 198 -10.13 9.20 21.55
CA ASN A 198 -9.42 9.84 22.64
C ASN A 198 -8.81 11.20 22.24
N LEU A 199 -8.26 11.31 21.04
CA LEU A 199 -7.76 12.59 20.51
C LEU A 199 -8.89 13.61 20.39
N ASN A 200 -10.06 13.22 19.92
CA ASN A 200 -11.23 14.08 19.83
C ASN A 200 -11.74 14.51 21.22
N LEU A 201 -11.76 13.61 22.22
CA LEU A 201 -12.09 13.95 23.61
C LEU A 201 -11.13 14.98 24.22
N LEU A 202 -9.86 14.97 23.79
CA LEU A 202 -8.86 15.97 24.17
C LEU A 202 -8.95 17.27 23.41
N GLY A 203 -9.90 17.39 22.47
CA GLY A 203 -10.11 18.59 21.68
C GLY A 203 -9.24 18.71 20.44
N PHE A 204 -8.48 17.69 20.07
CA PHE A 204 -7.79 17.64 18.78
C PHE A 204 -8.79 17.34 17.65
N LYS A 205 -8.53 17.87 16.48
CA LYS A 205 -9.32 17.59 15.29
C LYS A 205 -8.67 16.48 14.47
N THR A 206 -9.47 15.47 14.12
CA THR A 206 -9.07 14.39 13.24
C THR A 206 -9.88 14.49 11.94
N PRO A 207 -9.31 15.04 10.86
CA PRO A 207 -10.06 15.32 9.63
C PRO A 207 -10.42 14.08 8.80
N ASN A 208 -9.95 12.90 9.19
CA ASN A 208 -10.28 11.64 8.52
C ASN A 208 -11.79 11.37 8.58
N LYS A 209 -12.41 11.07 7.44
CA LYS A 209 -13.80 10.61 7.37
C LYS A 209 -13.93 9.11 7.57
N SER A 210 -12.99 8.37 7.05
CA SER A 210 -12.86 6.93 7.18
C SER A 210 -11.38 6.57 7.09
N PHE A 211 -10.93 5.65 7.91
CA PHE A 211 -9.52 5.24 7.96
C PHE A 211 -9.41 3.75 8.29
N PHE A 212 -8.25 3.17 8.04
CA PHE A 212 -7.93 1.81 8.47
C PHE A 212 -7.08 1.85 9.76
N ASP A 213 -5.86 2.36 9.66
CA ASP A 213 -4.86 2.33 10.72
C ASP A 213 -4.13 3.65 10.91
N THR A 214 -4.38 4.62 10.05
CA THR A 214 -3.65 5.89 10.02
C THR A 214 -4.60 7.05 10.23
N ILE A 215 -4.28 7.91 11.22
CA ILE A 215 -5.06 9.06 11.64
C ILE A 215 -4.25 10.32 11.40
N LEU A 216 -4.88 11.30 10.77
CA LEU A 216 -4.34 12.64 10.62
C LEU A 216 -4.88 13.52 11.76
N VAL A 217 -3.99 14.30 12.40
CA VAL A 217 -4.31 15.13 13.56
C VAL A 217 -3.90 16.57 13.27
N GLU A 218 -4.82 17.51 13.44
CA GLU A 218 -4.52 18.94 13.40
C GLU A 218 -3.97 19.40 14.74
N CYS A 219 -2.70 19.82 14.79
CA CYS A 219 -2.05 20.28 16.01
C CYS A 219 -0.76 21.05 15.72
N ASN A 220 -0.11 21.61 16.75
CA ASN A 220 1.22 22.18 16.60
C ASN A 220 2.27 21.08 16.34
N SER A 221 2.50 20.77 15.07
CA SER A 221 3.38 19.68 14.65
C SER A 221 4.82 19.84 15.15
N LYS A 222 5.34 21.07 15.29
CA LYS A 222 6.70 21.32 15.79
C LYS A 222 6.84 20.98 17.27
N LEU A 223 5.85 21.37 18.08
CA LEU A 223 5.80 21.05 19.50
C LEU A 223 5.68 19.53 19.70
N ILE A 224 4.74 18.89 18.98
CA ILE A 224 4.53 17.44 19.07
C ILE A 224 5.80 16.69 18.65
N LYS A 225 6.47 17.13 17.58
CA LYS A 225 7.73 16.52 17.12
C LYS A 225 8.82 16.54 18.21
N GLY A 226 9.01 17.67 18.89
CA GLY A 226 9.97 17.77 20.00
C GLY A 226 9.66 16.77 21.11
N LYS A 227 8.42 16.76 21.59
CA LYS A 227 7.99 15.85 22.66
C LYS A 227 8.01 14.37 22.26
N ALA A 228 7.66 14.04 21.02
CA ALA A 228 7.71 12.69 20.51
C ALA A 228 9.15 12.15 20.48
N LEU A 229 10.11 12.97 20.02
CA LEU A 229 11.53 12.58 19.99
C LEU A 229 12.09 12.38 21.39
N GLU A 230 11.70 13.17 22.39
CA GLU A 230 12.07 12.96 23.80
C GLU A 230 11.58 11.61 24.35
N LYS A 231 10.54 11.05 23.73
CA LYS A 231 9.93 9.75 24.07
C LYS A 231 10.32 8.62 23.12
N GLU A 232 11.28 8.86 22.23
CA GLU A 232 11.73 7.91 21.22
C GLU A 232 10.59 7.44 20.28
N VAL A 233 9.59 8.32 20.04
CA VAL A 233 8.46 8.08 19.12
C VAL A 233 8.62 8.91 17.87
N ASN A 234 8.46 8.28 16.71
CA ASN A 234 8.46 8.94 15.42
C ASN A 234 7.05 8.95 14.82
N PHE A 235 6.56 10.14 14.50
CA PHE A 235 5.36 10.33 13.69
C PHE A 235 5.72 10.81 12.29
N HIS A 236 4.77 10.76 11.38
CA HIS A 236 4.89 11.40 10.09
C HIS A 236 4.31 12.82 10.17
N TYR A 237 5.01 13.80 9.59
CA TYR A 237 4.64 15.23 9.60
C TYR A 237 4.43 15.70 8.16
N PRO A 238 3.22 15.53 7.58
CA PRO A 238 2.98 15.82 6.17
C PRO A 238 3.07 17.31 5.84
N SER A 239 2.75 18.20 6.80
CA SER A 239 2.90 19.64 6.68
C SER A 239 2.92 20.30 8.05
N ASP A 240 3.21 21.62 8.11
CA ASP A 240 3.04 22.41 9.32
C ASP A 240 1.57 22.32 9.78
N GLY A 241 1.37 22.06 11.07
CA GLY A 241 0.04 21.93 11.66
C GLY A 241 -0.61 20.54 11.54
N LEU A 242 0.06 19.58 10.92
CA LEU A 242 -0.46 18.21 10.74
C LEU A 242 0.53 17.16 11.26
N VAL A 243 -0.02 16.16 11.93
CA VAL A 243 0.69 14.95 12.37
C VAL A 243 -0.10 13.73 11.91
N SER A 244 0.57 12.76 11.31
CA SER A 244 -0.01 11.49 10.91
C SER A 244 0.51 10.39 11.81
N ILE A 245 -0.41 9.63 12.41
CA ILE A 245 -0.13 8.55 13.36
C ILE A 245 -0.63 7.24 12.76
N SER A 246 0.26 6.29 12.58
CA SER A 246 -0.07 4.96 12.05
C SER A 246 0.06 3.90 13.14
N ILE A 247 -0.92 3.03 13.22
CA ILE A 247 -1.00 1.90 14.14
C ILE A 247 -0.62 0.61 13.39
N ASN A 248 0.10 -0.26 14.05
CA ASN A 248 0.46 -1.57 13.50
C ASN A 248 0.21 -2.69 14.53
N GLU A 249 0.49 -3.93 14.17
CA GLU A 249 0.27 -5.12 15.01
C GLU A 249 1.08 -5.13 16.31
N THR A 250 2.19 -4.39 16.37
CA THR A 250 3.03 -4.28 17.58
C THR A 250 2.57 -3.16 18.51
N THR A 251 1.66 -2.30 18.05
CA THR A 251 1.12 -1.21 18.86
C THR A 251 0.16 -1.75 19.92
N THR A 252 0.53 -1.59 21.18
CA THR A 252 -0.27 -2.05 22.30
C THR A 252 -1.30 -1.00 22.70
N THR A 253 -2.39 -1.44 23.35
CA THR A 253 -3.40 -0.53 23.93
C THR A 253 -2.78 0.44 24.94
N ASN A 254 -1.78 -0.01 25.70
CA ASN A 254 -1.04 0.87 26.61
C ASN A 254 -0.28 1.98 25.86
N ALA A 255 0.33 1.67 24.71
CA ALA A 255 1.00 2.69 23.89
C ALA A 255 -0.01 3.72 23.36
N VAL A 256 -1.19 3.27 22.93
CA VAL A 256 -2.31 4.15 22.50
C VAL A 256 -2.75 5.04 23.65
N SER A 257 -3.01 4.47 24.84
CA SER A 257 -3.42 5.22 26.04
C SER A 257 -2.34 6.17 26.54
N TYR A 258 -1.06 5.80 26.39
CA TYR A 258 0.06 6.64 26.82
C TYR A 258 0.26 7.88 25.94
N THR A 259 0.06 7.74 24.64
CA THR A 259 0.06 8.88 23.70
C THR A 259 -1.05 9.88 24.06
N HIS A 260 -2.15 9.39 24.57
CA HIS A 260 -3.32 10.10 25.01
C HIS A 260 -3.12 10.89 26.32
N LEU A 261 -2.63 10.25 27.39
CA LEU A 261 -2.51 10.88 28.72
C LEU A 261 -1.55 12.06 28.78
N ARG A 262 -0.58 12.16 27.86
CA ARG A 262 0.42 13.24 27.85
C ARG A 262 0.13 14.38 26.90
N ALA A 263 -0.93 14.31 26.11
CA ALA A 263 -1.42 15.48 25.38
C ALA A 263 -1.95 16.56 26.35
N HIS A 264 -2.42 16.17 27.55
CA HIS A 264 -2.86 17.10 28.61
C HIS A 264 -1.73 17.93 29.23
N GLU A 265 -0.46 17.50 29.17
CA GLU A 265 0.67 18.29 29.68
C GLU A 265 1.08 19.42 28.72
N THR A 266 0.29 19.65 27.66
CA THR A 266 0.60 20.62 26.60
C THR A 266 -0.35 21.82 26.54
N SER A 267 -1.31 21.93 27.47
CA SER A 267 -2.21 23.09 27.60
C SER A 267 -1.66 24.15 28.56
#